data_783f476f4da06b913efbfae7938c780c
#
_entry.id   783f476f4da06b913efbfae7938c780c
#
_cell.length_a   1.000
_cell.length_b   1.000
_cell.length_c   1.000
_cell.angle_alpha   90.00
_cell.angle_beta   90.00
_cell.angle_gamma   90.00
#
_symmetry.space_group_name_H-M   'P 1'
#
loop_
_entity.id
_entity.type
_entity.pdbx_description
1 polymer ?
#
loop_
_entity_poly.entity_id
_entity_poly.type
_entity_poly.pdbx_seq_one_letter_code
_entity_poly.pdbx_strand_id
1 'polypeptide(L)'
;MVLMTGPLTTDITAGPGGVMTDEVGVITGDLTVRTEYADGRVTVRVQYRDAAEWYAVTGAAAPLADEADAEAVHSIVVGLLNRPSG
;
A
#
# COMPACT_ATOMS: atom_id res chain seq x y z
N MET A 1 -24.50 9.34 7.25
CA MET A 1 -23.52 9.21 6.23
C MET A 1 -22.21 8.62 6.73
N VAL A 2 -21.68 7.68 6.02
CA VAL A 2 -20.42 7.06 6.41
C VAL A 2 -19.29 7.76 5.70
N LEU A 3 -18.29 8.12 6.45
CA LEU A 3 -17.11 8.73 5.91
C LEU A 3 -16.00 7.70 5.91
N MET A 4 -15.26 7.67 4.84
CA MET A 4 -14.06 6.90 4.79
C MET A 4 -13.04 7.57 5.69
N THR A 5 -12.78 6.98 6.82
CA THR A 5 -11.83 7.56 7.75
C THR A 5 -10.75 6.54 8.01
N GLY A 6 -9.55 6.96 7.94
CA GLY A 6 -8.43 6.11 8.19
C GLY A 6 -8.00 5.29 6.98
N PRO A 7 -6.91 4.59 7.13
CA PRO A 7 -6.28 3.89 6.02
C PRO A 7 -6.99 2.58 5.67
N LEU A 8 -6.81 2.18 4.42
CA LEU A 8 -7.24 0.88 3.92
C LEU A 8 -6.04 -0.06 4.01
N THR A 9 -6.25 -1.25 4.57
CA THR A 9 -5.16 -2.22 4.72
C THR A 9 -5.56 -3.58 4.17
N THR A 10 -4.59 -4.28 3.59
CA THR A 10 -4.80 -5.63 3.07
C THR A 10 -3.49 -6.41 3.18
N ASP A 11 -3.58 -7.64 3.66
CA ASP A 11 -2.41 -8.53 3.71
C ASP A 11 -2.18 -9.11 2.33
N ILE A 12 -0.91 -9.15 1.94
CA ILE A 12 -0.50 -9.70 0.65
C ILE A 12 0.72 -10.59 0.84
N THR A 13 1.07 -11.32 -0.20
CA THR A 13 2.35 -12.01 -0.28
C THR A 13 3.06 -11.49 -1.51
N ALA A 14 4.18 -10.81 -1.31
CA ALA A 14 4.98 -10.33 -2.42
C ALA A 14 5.79 -11.48 -3.01
N GLY A 15 5.83 -11.54 -4.33
CA GLY A 15 6.61 -12.57 -5.02
C GLY A 15 8.10 -12.27 -5.01
N PRO A 16 8.89 -13.06 -5.75
CA PRO A 16 10.35 -12.89 -5.75
C PRO A 16 10.83 -11.53 -6.23
N GLY A 17 10.04 -10.84 -7.06
CA GLY A 17 10.39 -9.49 -7.47
C GLY A 17 10.24 -8.47 -6.36
N GLY A 18 9.41 -8.78 -5.38
CA GLY A 18 9.25 -7.97 -4.19
C GLY A 18 8.57 -6.62 -4.43
N VAL A 19 8.66 -5.80 -3.41
CA VAL A 19 8.11 -4.45 -3.42
C VAL A 19 9.25 -3.48 -3.10
N MET A 20 9.46 -2.52 -3.99
CA MET A 20 10.50 -1.51 -3.77
C MET A 20 10.01 -0.48 -2.77
N THR A 21 10.82 -0.21 -1.77
CA THR A 21 10.54 0.82 -0.76
C THR A 21 11.62 1.87 -0.77
N ASP A 22 11.26 3.07 -0.31
CA ASP A 22 12.21 4.17 -0.24
C ASP A 22 13.25 3.96 0.84
N GLU A 23 12.86 3.38 1.97
CA GLU A 23 13.71 3.30 3.16
C GLU A 23 14.66 2.12 3.16
N VAL A 24 14.20 0.97 2.65
CA VAL A 24 14.98 -0.27 2.80
C VAL A 24 15.12 -1.07 1.50
N GLY A 25 14.72 -0.47 0.37
CA GLY A 25 14.83 -1.16 -0.91
C GLY A 25 13.76 -2.22 -1.08
N VAL A 26 14.09 -3.29 -1.81
CA VAL A 26 13.13 -4.35 -2.12
C VAL A 26 12.88 -5.25 -0.93
N ILE A 27 11.61 -5.45 -0.60
CA ILE A 27 11.22 -6.41 0.44
C ILE A 27 10.29 -7.46 -0.16
N THR A 28 10.29 -8.65 0.41
CA THR A 28 9.52 -9.79 -0.09
C THR A 28 8.82 -10.50 1.06
N GLY A 29 7.99 -11.47 0.72
CA GLY A 29 7.32 -12.31 1.71
C GLY A 29 5.96 -11.76 2.09
N ASP A 30 5.55 -12.05 3.32
CA ASP A 30 4.23 -11.66 3.80
C ASP A 30 4.26 -10.21 4.28
N LEU A 31 3.46 -9.38 3.65
CA LEU A 31 3.43 -7.95 3.89
C LEU A 31 1.99 -7.49 4.13
N THR A 32 1.85 -6.32 4.74
CA THR A 32 0.58 -5.62 4.82
C THR A 32 0.70 -4.34 4.01
N VAL A 33 -0.22 -4.13 3.08
CA VAL A 33 -0.29 -2.91 2.26
C VAL A 33 -1.26 -1.95 2.92
N ARG A 34 -0.88 -0.69 2.98
CA ARG A 34 -1.70 0.36 3.56
C ARG A 34 -1.78 1.54 2.61
N THR A 35 -3.01 1.93 2.28
CA THR A 35 -3.25 3.11 1.45
C THR A 35 -3.85 4.19 2.33
N GLU A 36 -3.23 5.36 2.30
CA GLU A 36 -3.64 6.51 3.10
C GLU A 36 -4.01 7.67 2.21
N TYR A 37 -5.00 8.45 2.65
CA TYR A 37 -5.36 9.69 1.98
C TYR A 37 -5.28 10.82 2.99
N ALA A 38 -4.52 11.85 2.64
CA ALA A 38 -4.41 13.04 3.48
C ALA A 38 -4.01 14.21 2.61
N ASP A 39 -4.63 15.37 2.87
CA ASP A 39 -4.28 16.63 2.23
C ASP A 39 -4.28 16.55 0.71
N GLY A 40 -5.25 15.87 0.15
CA GLY A 40 -5.38 15.77 -1.31
C GLY A 40 -4.39 14.85 -1.96
N ARG A 41 -3.75 13.97 -1.20
CA ARG A 41 -2.79 13.00 -1.75
C ARG A 41 -3.07 11.61 -1.23
N VAL A 42 -2.88 10.64 -2.10
CA VAL A 42 -2.89 9.23 -1.72
C VAL A 42 -1.45 8.74 -1.64
N THR A 43 -1.15 7.92 -0.64
CA THR A 43 0.17 7.36 -0.42
C THR A 43 0.02 5.88 -0.04
N VAL A 44 0.90 5.03 -0.56
CA VAL A 44 0.88 3.60 -0.26
C VAL A 44 2.12 3.24 0.54
N ARG A 45 1.91 2.50 1.63
CA ARG A 45 3.00 2.01 2.48
C ARG A 45 2.86 0.52 2.67
N VAL A 46 3.94 -0.12 3.04
CA VAL A 46 3.97 -1.54 3.35
C VAL A 46 4.74 -1.78 4.63
N GLN A 47 4.42 -2.90 5.28
CA GLN A 47 5.21 -3.38 6.42
C GLN A 47 5.31 -4.89 6.33
N TYR A 48 6.36 -5.45 6.92
CA TYR A 48 6.36 -6.89 7.16
C TYR A 48 5.19 -7.20 8.09
N ARG A 49 4.48 -8.30 7.82
CA ARG A 49 3.32 -8.66 8.61
C ARG A 49 3.72 -8.80 10.07
N ASP A 50 2.94 -8.19 10.95
CA ASP A 50 3.18 -8.19 12.40
C ASP A 50 4.41 -7.38 12.85
N ALA A 51 5.03 -6.61 11.96
CA ALA A 51 6.09 -5.70 12.34
C ALA A 51 5.52 -4.32 12.68
N ALA A 52 6.37 -3.44 13.20
CA ALA A 52 5.91 -2.14 13.64
C ALA A 52 6.21 -1.02 12.65
N GLU A 53 7.18 -1.21 11.76
CA GLU A 53 7.61 -0.14 10.86
C GLU A 53 6.92 -0.20 9.52
N TRP A 54 6.53 0.98 9.03
CA TRP A 54 5.95 1.14 7.71
C TRP A 54 6.96 1.77 6.77
N TYR A 55 7.00 1.29 5.53
CA TYR A 55 7.89 1.81 4.50
C TYR A 55 7.07 2.33 3.34
N ALA A 56 7.51 3.45 2.76
CA ALA A 56 6.84 4.01 1.59
C ALA A 56 7.15 3.16 0.36
N VAL A 57 6.10 2.76 -0.35
CA VAL A 57 6.29 2.09 -1.64
C VAL A 57 6.77 3.13 -2.63
N THR A 58 7.90 2.86 -3.25
CA THR A 58 8.55 3.83 -4.14
C THR A 58 7.63 4.19 -5.30
N GLY A 59 7.40 5.47 -5.48
CA GLY A 59 6.57 5.97 -6.57
C GLY A 59 5.08 5.88 -6.34
N ALA A 60 4.65 5.36 -5.20
CA ALA A 60 3.22 5.11 -4.95
C ALA A 60 2.59 6.26 -4.16
N ALA A 61 2.65 7.45 -4.72
CA ALA A 61 2.00 8.62 -4.15
C ALA A 61 1.57 9.52 -5.29
N ALA A 62 0.39 10.13 -5.14
CA ALA A 62 -0.15 10.98 -6.19
C ALA A 62 -1.21 11.92 -5.63
N PRO A 63 -1.45 13.05 -6.29
CA PRO A 63 -2.61 13.87 -5.96
C PRO A 63 -3.88 13.08 -6.23
N LEU A 64 -4.89 13.28 -5.38
CA LEU A 64 -6.17 12.62 -5.53
C LEU A 64 -7.25 13.60 -5.08
N ALA A 65 -8.16 13.92 -5.96
CA ALA A 65 -9.14 14.96 -5.69
C ALA A 65 -10.21 14.51 -4.69
N ASP A 66 -10.56 13.23 -4.70
CA ASP A 66 -11.66 12.73 -3.90
C ASP A 66 -11.19 11.54 -3.06
N GLU A 67 -11.36 11.65 -1.76
CA GLU A 67 -10.97 10.59 -0.83
C GLU A 67 -11.64 9.26 -1.16
N ALA A 68 -12.85 9.29 -1.69
CA ALA A 68 -13.56 8.05 -2.04
C ALA A 68 -12.81 7.24 -3.09
N ASP A 69 -11.99 7.88 -3.91
CA ASP A 69 -11.24 7.17 -4.95
C ASP A 69 -10.04 6.41 -4.40
N ALA A 70 -9.68 6.63 -3.15
CA ALA A 70 -8.59 5.89 -2.53
C ALA A 70 -8.86 4.38 -2.49
N GLU A 71 -10.12 3.99 -2.41
CA GLU A 71 -10.49 2.58 -2.43
C GLU A 71 -10.11 1.92 -3.75
N ALA A 72 -10.34 2.61 -4.87
CA ALA A 72 -9.97 2.10 -6.18
C ALA A 72 -8.44 1.99 -6.30
N VAL A 73 -7.73 2.99 -5.80
CA VAL A 73 -6.26 2.96 -5.79
C VAL A 73 -5.76 1.77 -4.98
N HIS A 74 -6.32 1.56 -3.80
CA HIS A 74 -5.93 0.44 -2.95
C HIS A 74 -6.15 -0.89 -3.64
N SER A 75 -7.31 -1.05 -4.28
CA SER A 75 -7.65 -2.28 -4.99
C SER A 75 -6.65 -2.59 -6.10
N ILE A 76 -6.27 -1.57 -6.87
CA ILE A 76 -5.31 -1.75 -7.96
C ILE A 76 -3.93 -2.09 -7.42
N VAL A 77 -3.49 -1.40 -6.38
CA VAL A 77 -2.18 -1.63 -5.79
C VAL A 77 -2.09 -3.04 -5.23
N VAL A 78 -3.11 -3.48 -4.49
CA VAL A 78 -3.14 -4.84 -3.96
C VAL A 78 -3.05 -5.85 -5.09
N GLY A 79 -3.81 -5.63 -6.16
CA GLY A 79 -3.78 -6.54 -7.30
C GLY A 79 -2.41 -6.63 -7.97
N LEU A 80 -1.68 -5.53 -8.00
CA LEU A 80 -0.36 -5.50 -8.61
C LEU A 80 0.72 -6.12 -7.73
N LEU A 81 0.62 -5.92 -6.42
CA LEU A 81 1.67 -6.33 -5.50
C LEU A 81 1.51 -7.75 -4.96
N ASN A 82 0.28 -8.25 -4.92
CA ASN A 82 0.03 -9.58 -4.38
C ASN A 82 0.40 -10.65 -5.43
N ARG A 83 1.46 -11.39 -5.16
CA ARG A 83 1.97 -12.41 -6.07
C ARG A 83 2.33 -13.67 -5.29
N PRO A 84 1.33 -14.35 -4.71
CA PRO A 84 1.61 -15.48 -3.82
C PRO A 84 2.27 -16.67 -4.50
N SER A 85 2.13 -16.78 -5.80
CA SER A 85 2.75 -17.90 -6.53
C SER A 85 3.95 -17.48 -7.35
N GLY A 86 4.49 -16.33 -7.07
CA GLY A 86 5.63 -15.83 -7.82
C GLY A 86 5.24 -15.17 -9.10
#